data_25a838c61ead43a52d60eb5bb31d3936
#
_entry.id   25a838c61ead43a52d60eb5bb31d3936
#
_cell.length_a   1.000
_cell.length_b   1.000
_cell.length_c   1.000
_cell.angle_alpha   90.00
_cell.angle_beta   90.00
_cell.angle_gamma   90.00
#
_symmetry.space_group_name_H-M   'P 1'
#
loop_
_entity.id
_entity.type
_entity.pdbx_description
1 polymer ?
#
loop_
_entity_poly.entity_id
_entity_poly.type
_entity_poly.pdbx_seq_one_letter_code
_entity_poly.pdbx_strand_id
1 'polypeptide(L)'
;MKVLLLYTTHEKQTFKIMQRIENQLAGKCDCDVIELLPSTNIDLTKYQAVLLGCSIRYGFYSKVMKKFIDNNYQQLNKMKSGFFGVNVVARKPHKNTPETNSYTRKFLAKIAWQPTIKAVFAGALYYPKYNWFDRNMVRFIMWLGKGDTDVTKPIIEYTDWAKVDQFAALFYTQTCS
;
A
#
# COMPACT_ATOMS: atom_id res chain seq x y z
N MET A 1 -5.88 15.04 16.46
CA MET A 1 -6.06 15.16 15.01
C MET A 1 -6.65 13.86 14.49
N LYS A 2 -7.66 13.92 13.61
CA LYS A 2 -8.29 12.71 13.06
C LYS A 2 -7.70 12.38 11.69
N VAL A 3 -7.25 11.13 11.54
CA VAL A 3 -6.52 10.62 10.36
C VAL A 3 -7.27 9.46 9.75
N LEU A 4 -7.47 9.48 8.42
CA LEU A 4 -8.02 8.34 7.69
C LEU A 4 -6.87 7.44 7.20
N LEU A 5 -6.88 6.18 7.58
CA LEU A 5 -6.01 5.12 7.10
C LEU A 5 -6.83 4.20 6.19
N LEU A 6 -6.87 4.52 4.89
CA LEU A 6 -7.72 3.84 3.90
C LEU A 6 -6.89 2.87 3.06
N TYR A 7 -7.33 1.62 2.93
CA TYR A 7 -6.56 0.62 2.20
C TYR A 7 -7.41 -0.30 1.33
N THR A 8 -6.77 -0.89 0.33
CA THR A 8 -7.27 -2.06 -0.39
C THR A 8 -6.25 -3.19 -0.28
N THR A 9 -6.71 -4.41 -0.12
CA THR A 9 -5.83 -5.57 0.02
C THR A 9 -6.42 -6.80 -0.69
N HIS A 10 -5.56 -7.72 -1.14
CA HIS A 10 -5.98 -9.03 -1.64
C HIS A 10 -5.63 -10.15 -0.66
N GLU A 11 -4.46 -10.07 -0.04
CA GLU A 11 -3.88 -11.13 0.79
C GLU A 11 -3.55 -10.63 2.21
N LYS A 12 -4.21 -9.55 2.63
CA LYS A 12 -4.08 -8.92 3.94
C LYS A 12 -2.71 -8.32 4.28
N GLN A 13 -1.69 -8.38 3.39
CA GLN A 13 -0.39 -7.78 3.70
C GLN A 13 -0.46 -6.25 3.78
N THR A 14 -1.23 -5.59 2.90
CA THR A 14 -1.47 -4.15 2.99
C THR A 14 -2.13 -3.78 4.32
N PHE A 15 -3.08 -4.59 4.78
CA PHE A 15 -3.71 -4.40 6.09
C PHE A 15 -2.72 -4.51 7.24
N LYS A 16 -1.85 -5.53 7.26
CA LYS A 16 -0.80 -5.67 8.28
C LYS A 16 0.13 -4.46 8.33
N ILE A 17 0.53 -3.95 7.16
CA ILE A 17 1.35 -2.74 7.08
C ILE A 17 0.58 -1.55 7.63
N MET A 18 -0.71 -1.38 7.26
CA MET A 18 -1.54 -0.29 7.77
C MET A 18 -1.72 -0.37 9.28
N GLN A 19 -1.97 -1.56 9.85
CA GLN A 19 -2.03 -1.77 11.30
C GLN A 19 -0.71 -1.42 12.01
N ARG A 20 0.43 -1.77 11.40
CA ARG A 20 1.74 -1.38 11.96
C ARG A 20 1.89 0.14 12.01
N ILE A 21 1.46 0.84 10.96
CA ILE A 21 1.48 2.31 10.90
C ILE A 21 0.51 2.89 11.94
N GLU A 22 -0.72 2.38 12.04
CA GLU A 22 -1.69 2.77 13.08
C GLU A 22 -1.09 2.66 14.49
N ASN A 23 -0.45 1.52 14.80
CA ASN A 23 0.20 1.30 16.10
C ASN A 23 1.30 2.34 16.39
N GLN A 24 2.05 2.79 15.38
CA GLN A 24 3.06 3.84 15.53
C GLN A 24 2.44 5.24 15.74
N LEU A 25 1.21 5.44 15.28
CA LEU A 25 0.44 6.67 15.45
C LEU A 25 -0.40 6.69 16.74
N ALA A 26 -0.55 5.53 17.41
CA ALA A 26 -1.34 5.39 18.63
C ALA A 26 -0.86 6.37 19.72
N GLY A 27 -1.81 7.03 20.38
CA GLY A 27 -1.55 8.07 21.37
C GLY A 27 -1.11 9.42 20.80
N LYS A 28 -0.89 9.52 19.49
CA LYS A 28 -0.52 10.77 18.79
C LYS A 28 -1.64 11.30 17.90
N CYS A 29 -2.39 10.40 17.26
CA CYS A 29 -3.51 10.71 16.37
C CYS A 29 -4.69 9.79 16.66
N ASP A 30 -5.89 10.28 16.36
CA ASP A 30 -7.12 9.48 16.30
C ASP A 30 -7.25 8.92 14.88
N CYS A 31 -7.05 7.61 14.71
CA CYS A 31 -6.99 6.95 13.41
C CYS A 31 -8.23 6.10 13.15
N ASP A 32 -8.88 6.32 12.01
CA ASP A 32 -9.89 5.41 11.47
C ASP A 32 -9.23 4.53 10.40
N VAL A 33 -9.13 3.22 10.63
CA VAL A 33 -8.60 2.24 9.68
C VAL A 33 -9.75 1.59 8.92
N ILE A 34 -9.86 1.86 7.63
CA ILE A 34 -11.00 1.44 6.81
C ILE A 34 -10.52 0.69 5.56
N GLU A 35 -11.11 -0.48 5.30
CA GLU A 35 -10.95 -1.15 4.01
C GLU A 35 -11.87 -0.52 2.96
N LEU A 36 -11.28 -0.07 1.86
CA LEU A 36 -12.03 0.51 0.77
C LEU A 36 -12.63 -0.57 -0.12
N LEU A 37 -13.93 -0.76 -0.01
CA LEU A 37 -14.74 -1.61 -0.87
C LEU A 37 -15.54 -0.77 -1.87
N PRO A 38 -16.11 -1.35 -2.93
CA PRO A 38 -16.95 -0.61 -3.89
C PRO A 38 -18.16 0.10 -3.25
N SER A 39 -18.66 -0.43 -2.13
CA SER A 39 -19.79 0.11 -1.36
C SER A 39 -19.37 1.08 -0.25
N THR A 40 -18.07 1.25 -0.01
CA THR A 40 -17.58 2.11 1.08
C THR A 40 -17.80 3.57 0.72
N ASN A 41 -18.52 4.29 1.57
CA ASN A 41 -18.70 5.74 1.46
C ASN A 41 -17.82 6.45 2.50
N ILE A 42 -16.97 7.36 2.05
CA ILE A 42 -16.02 8.11 2.88
C ILE A 42 -16.30 9.60 2.75
N ASP A 43 -16.58 10.23 3.88
CA ASP A 43 -16.64 11.68 4.00
C ASP A 43 -15.26 12.20 4.43
N LEU A 44 -14.48 12.66 3.45
CA LEU A 44 -13.12 13.19 3.68
C LEU A 44 -13.11 14.47 4.53
N THR A 45 -14.23 15.18 4.66
CA THR A 45 -14.29 16.43 5.46
C THR A 45 -14.07 16.19 6.95
N LYS A 46 -14.24 14.96 7.41
CA LYS A 46 -14.05 14.55 8.81
C LYS A 46 -12.58 14.38 9.22
N TYR A 47 -11.66 14.40 8.23
CA TYR A 47 -10.25 14.07 8.45
C TYR A 47 -9.34 15.23 8.10
N GLN A 48 -8.28 15.42 8.89
CA GLN A 48 -7.25 16.41 8.66
C GLN A 48 -6.09 15.86 7.80
N ALA A 49 -5.90 14.54 7.84
CA ALA A 49 -4.91 13.86 7.00
C ALA A 49 -5.43 12.50 6.53
N VAL A 50 -4.84 12.01 5.45
CA VAL A 50 -5.21 10.71 4.86
C VAL A 50 -3.98 9.94 4.42
N LEU A 51 -3.96 8.64 4.69
CA LEU A 51 -2.98 7.69 4.16
C LEU A 51 -3.71 6.64 3.32
N LEU A 52 -3.33 6.51 2.06
CA LEU A 52 -3.86 5.48 1.16
C LEU A 52 -2.86 4.34 0.98
N GLY A 53 -3.26 3.11 1.29
CA GLY A 53 -2.48 1.89 1.10
C GLY A 53 -3.09 0.98 0.04
N CYS A 54 -2.31 0.52 -0.93
CA CYS A 54 -2.84 -0.29 -2.03
C CYS A 54 -1.85 -1.37 -2.48
N SER A 55 -2.33 -2.62 -2.65
CA SER A 55 -1.53 -3.69 -3.22
C SER A 55 -1.75 -3.84 -4.73
N ILE A 56 -0.74 -4.42 -5.38
CA ILE A 56 -0.81 -4.80 -6.80
C ILE A 56 -1.34 -6.23 -6.93
N ARG A 57 -2.20 -6.44 -7.92
CA ARG A 57 -2.53 -7.77 -8.45
C ARG A 57 -2.43 -7.74 -9.97
N TYR A 58 -1.81 -8.76 -10.56
CA TYR A 58 -1.57 -8.87 -12.02
C TYR A 58 -0.94 -7.61 -12.66
N GLY A 59 -0.05 -6.94 -11.93
CA GLY A 59 0.63 -5.73 -12.41
C GLY A 59 -0.14 -4.42 -12.27
N PHE A 60 -1.33 -4.44 -11.66
CA PHE A 60 -2.18 -3.27 -11.51
C PHE A 60 -2.57 -3.02 -10.05
N TYR A 61 -2.63 -1.76 -9.67
CA TYR A 61 -3.26 -1.33 -8.42
C TYR A 61 -4.79 -1.46 -8.50
N SER A 62 -5.44 -1.54 -7.34
CA SER A 62 -6.90 -1.69 -7.24
C SER A 62 -7.65 -0.63 -8.03
N LYS A 63 -8.60 -1.08 -8.87
CA LYS A 63 -9.51 -0.18 -9.60
C LYS A 63 -10.41 0.62 -8.64
N VAL A 64 -10.77 0.04 -7.49
CA VAL A 64 -11.58 0.70 -6.47
C VAL A 64 -10.81 1.88 -5.87
N MET A 65 -9.53 1.68 -5.52
CA MET A 65 -8.66 2.75 -5.03
C MET A 65 -8.48 3.84 -6.09
N LYS A 66 -8.23 3.46 -7.34
CA LYS A 66 -8.10 4.44 -8.43
C LYS A 66 -9.37 5.26 -8.61
N LYS A 67 -10.53 4.63 -8.63
CA LYS A 67 -11.83 5.32 -8.74
C LYS A 67 -12.07 6.28 -7.56
N PHE A 68 -11.73 5.85 -6.34
CA PHE A 68 -11.82 6.72 -5.17
C PHE A 68 -10.93 7.97 -5.32
N ILE A 69 -9.68 7.79 -5.73
CA ILE A 69 -8.75 8.89 -5.98
C ILE A 69 -9.29 9.82 -7.07
N ASP A 70 -9.71 9.28 -8.21
CA ASP A 70 -10.22 10.05 -9.35
C ASP A 70 -11.46 10.89 -8.97
N ASN A 71 -12.32 10.36 -8.11
CA ASN A 71 -13.51 11.08 -7.65
C ASN A 71 -13.22 12.15 -6.58
N ASN A 72 -12.10 12.03 -5.87
CA ASN A 72 -11.81 12.87 -4.71
C ASN A 72 -10.49 13.65 -4.83
N TYR A 73 -9.81 13.64 -5.99
CA TYR A 73 -8.44 14.20 -6.13
C TYR A 73 -8.34 15.67 -5.75
N GLN A 74 -9.40 16.47 -5.99
CA GLN A 74 -9.40 17.89 -5.65
C GLN A 74 -9.32 18.10 -4.13
N GLN A 75 -10.05 17.30 -3.36
CA GLN A 75 -10.03 17.36 -1.90
C GLN A 75 -8.74 16.74 -1.35
N LEU A 76 -8.33 15.58 -1.89
CA LEU A 76 -7.08 14.91 -1.52
C LEU A 76 -5.84 15.79 -1.74
N ASN A 77 -5.81 16.63 -2.78
CA ASN A 77 -4.74 17.58 -3.03
C ASN A 77 -4.71 18.78 -2.07
N LYS A 78 -5.83 19.06 -1.39
CA LYS A 78 -5.91 20.11 -0.34
C LYS A 78 -5.56 19.57 1.05
N MET A 79 -5.52 18.24 1.21
CA MET A 79 -5.24 17.58 2.48
C MET A 79 -3.76 17.20 2.59
N LYS A 80 -3.26 17.15 3.79
CA LYS A 80 -2.01 16.44 4.12
C LYS A 80 -2.21 14.95 3.84
N SER A 81 -1.38 14.35 3.00
CA SER A 81 -1.69 13.02 2.51
C SER A 81 -0.46 12.17 2.23
N GLY A 82 -0.60 10.85 2.40
CA GLY A 82 0.41 9.87 2.07
C GLY A 82 -0.13 8.74 1.19
N PHE A 83 0.77 8.10 0.47
CA PHE A 83 0.49 6.90 -0.30
C PHE A 83 1.56 5.85 -0.08
N PHE A 84 1.16 4.59 0.10
CA PHE A 84 2.09 3.48 -0.07
C PHE A 84 1.53 2.38 -0.97
N GLY A 85 2.39 1.90 -1.83
CA GLY A 85 2.12 0.73 -2.66
C GLY A 85 2.73 -0.54 -2.08
N VAL A 86 2.06 -1.69 -2.25
CA VAL A 86 2.58 -2.99 -1.82
C VAL A 86 2.72 -3.91 -3.01
N ASN A 87 3.92 -4.40 -3.26
CA ASN A 87 4.18 -5.37 -4.32
C ASN A 87 5.47 -6.17 -4.08
N VAL A 88 5.52 -7.40 -4.56
CA VAL A 88 6.67 -8.30 -4.35
C VAL A 88 7.94 -7.82 -5.06
N VAL A 89 7.82 -7.01 -6.12
CA VAL A 89 8.98 -6.48 -6.86
C VAL A 89 9.80 -5.52 -6.01
N ALA A 90 9.17 -4.85 -5.04
CA ALA A 90 9.84 -3.94 -4.11
C ALA A 90 10.82 -4.63 -3.14
N ARG A 91 10.90 -5.98 -3.13
CA ARG A 91 11.97 -6.71 -2.42
C ARG A 91 13.37 -6.46 -3.01
N LYS A 92 13.44 -6.02 -4.26
CA LYS A 92 14.72 -5.72 -4.94
C LYS A 92 15.20 -4.32 -4.56
N PRO A 93 16.46 -4.14 -4.07
CA PRO A 93 16.95 -2.85 -3.60
C PRO A 93 16.79 -1.70 -4.59
N HIS A 94 16.98 -1.99 -5.89
CA HIS A 94 16.86 -0.99 -6.97
C HIS A 94 15.41 -0.77 -7.45
N LYS A 95 14.39 -1.34 -6.78
CA LYS A 95 12.95 -1.22 -7.10
C LYS A 95 12.10 -0.98 -5.86
N ASN A 96 12.68 -0.46 -4.81
CA ASN A 96 12.05 -0.30 -3.49
C ASN A 96 11.73 1.16 -3.12
N THR A 97 11.74 2.05 -4.12
CA THR A 97 11.25 3.43 -3.98
C THR A 97 10.12 3.72 -4.97
N PRO A 98 9.27 4.71 -4.74
CA PRO A 98 8.19 5.07 -5.66
C PRO A 98 8.68 5.39 -7.08
N GLU A 99 9.86 5.99 -7.21
CA GLU A 99 10.47 6.41 -8.47
C GLU A 99 11.05 5.23 -9.26
N THR A 100 11.69 4.31 -8.55
CA THR A 100 12.36 3.15 -9.15
C THR A 100 11.42 1.95 -9.37
N ASN A 101 10.32 1.89 -8.63
CA ASN A 101 9.29 0.88 -8.81
C ASN A 101 8.38 1.24 -9.99
N SER A 102 8.53 0.52 -11.10
CA SER A 102 7.81 0.82 -12.34
C SER A 102 6.28 0.84 -12.21
N TYR A 103 5.72 0.02 -11.33
CA TYR A 103 4.28 -0.03 -11.09
C TYR A 103 3.80 1.21 -10.35
N THR A 104 4.46 1.55 -9.25
CA THR A 104 4.13 2.71 -8.43
C THR A 104 4.31 4.00 -9.21
N ARG A 105 5.44 4.14 -9.92
CA ARG A 105 5.71 5.30 -10.78
C ARG A 105 4.63 5.49 -11.84
N LYS A 106 4.26 4.42 -12.57
CA LYS A 106 3.22 4.48 -13.60
C LYS A 106 1.84 4.78 -13.03
N PHE A 107 1.52 4.28 -11.85
CA PHE A 107 0.26 4.57 -11.18
C PHE A 107 0.18 6.03 -10.76
N LEU A 108 1.19 6.53 -10.06
CA LEU A 108 1.24 7.93 -9.62
C LEU A 108 1.24 8.94 -10.79
N ALA A 109 1.84 8.56 -11.92
CA ALA A 109 1.80 9.39 -13.14
C ALA A 109 0.43 9.45 -13.81
N LYS A 110 -0.48 8.51 -13.52
CA LYS A 110 -1.82 8.42 -14.13
C LYS A 110 -2.95 9.01 -13.29
N ILE A 111 -2.67 9.45 -12.07
CA ILE A 111 -3.64 10.04 -11.17
C ILE A 111 -3.37 11.53 -11.00
N ALA A 112 -4.44 12.31 -10.84
CA ALA A 112 -4.35 13.76 -10.64
C ALA A 112 -4.02 14.16 -9.19
N TRP A 113 -4.08 13.20 -8.26
CA TRP A 113 -3.69 13.39 -6.87
C TRP A 113 -2.17 13.30 -6.69
N GLN A 114 -1.61 14.25 -5.94
CA GLN A 114 -0.19 14.30 -5.61
C GLN A 114 0.00 14.16 -4.08
N PRO A 115 0.18 12.93 -3.55
CA PRO A 115 0.39 12.73 -2.13
C PRO A 115 1.65 13.42 -1.62
N THR A 116 1.59 13.98 -0.41
CA THR A 116 2.68 14.68 0.25
C THR A 116 3.89 13.77 0.44
N ILE A 117 3.66 12.53 0.88
CA ILE A 117 4.69 11.50 1.00
C ILE A 117 4.28 10.21 0.30
N LYS A 118 5.29 9.49 -0.15
CA LYS A 118 5.09 8.26 -0.94
C LYS A 118 6.06 7.18 -0.51
N ALA A 119 5.60 5.94 -0.50
CA ALA A 119 6.45 4.77 -0.26
C ALA A 119 6.04 3.59 -1.13
N VAL A 120 6.92 2.61 -1.23
CA VAL A 120 6.58 1.28 -1.73
C VAL A 120 7.22 0.24 -0.83
N PHE A 121 6.44 -0.75 -0.43
CA PHE A 121 6.87 -1.83 0.43
C PHE A 121 6.82 -3.16 -0.31
N ALA A 122 7.75 -4.05 0.02
CA ALA A 122 7.66 -5.42 -0.40
C ALA A 122 6.47 -6.09 0.30
N GLY A 123 5.73 -6.90 -0.45
CA GLY A 123 4.62 -7.66 0.09
C GLY A 123 5.03 -9.03 0.59
N ALA A 124 4.06 -9.94 0.67
CA ALA A 124 4.25 -11.34 1.00
C ALA A 124 3.62 -12.24 -0.08
N LEU A 125 4.08 -13.47 -0.16
CA LEU A 125 3.53 -14.52 -1.00
C LEU A 125 2.82 -15.55 -0.11
N TYR A 126 1.61 -15.92 -0.51
CA TYR A 126 0.75 -16.88 0.19
C TYR A 126 0.43 -18.04 -0.75
N TYR A 127 1.43 -18.81 -1.20
CA TYR A 127 1.28 -19.89 -2.17
C TYR A 127 0.12 -20.85 -1.90
N PRO A 128 -0.14 -21.29 -0.66
CA PRO A 128 -1.28 -22.18 -0.38
C PRO A 128 -2.66 -21.57 -0.67
N LYS A 129 -2.76 -20.22 -0.70
CA LYS A 129 -4.01 -19.50 -1.01
C LYS A 129 -4.24 -19.28 -2.49
N TYR A 130 -3.22 -19.52 -3.30
CA TYR A 130 -3.33 -19.33 -4.74
C TYR A 130 -4.00 -20.53 -5.39
N ASN A 131 -4.88 -20.29 -6.36
CA ASN A 131 -5.35 -21.32 -7.25
C ASN A 131 -4.16 -21.88 -8.08
N TRP A 132 -4.37 -22.99 -8.76
CA TRP A 132 -3.30 -23.65 -9.52
C TRP A 132 -2.64 -22.72 -10.55
N PHE A 133 -3.43 -21.91 -11.25
CA PHE A 133 -2.94 -20.98 -12.27
C PHE A 133 -2.11 -19.85 -11.64
N ASP A 134 -2.64 -19.16 -10.63
CA ASP A 134 -1.97 -18.07 -9.94
C ASP A 134 -0.66 -18.53 -9.29
N ARG A 135 -0.68 -19.70 -8.66
CA ARG A 135 0.49 -20.31 -8.02
C ARG A 135 1.62 -20.54 -9.01
N ASN A 136 1.32 -21.15 -10.18
CA ASN A 136 2.34 -21.41 -11.19
C ASN A 136 2.83 -20.12 -11.86
N MET A 137 1.93 -19.16 -12.11
CA MET A 137 2.29 -17.86 -12.67
C MET A 137 3.20 -17.08 -11.71
N VAL A 138 2.85 -16.99 -10.44
CA VAL A 138 3.68 -16.31 -9.43
C VAL A 138 5.02 -17.02 -9.27
N ARG A 139 5.03 -18.36 -9.22
CA ARG A 139 6.26 -19.16 -9.18
C ARG A 139 7.17 -18.87 -10.36
N PHE A 140 6.64 -18.81 -11.58
CA PHE A 140 7.38 -18.47 -12.78
C PHE A 140 7.98 -17.05 -12.73
N ILE A 141 7.18 -16.07 -12.30
CA ILE A 141 7.65 -14.68 -12.12
C ILE A 141 8.75 -14.61 -11.05
N MET A 142 8.60 -15.36 -9.96
CA MET A 142 9.61 -15.43 -8.90
C MET A 142 10.90 -16.09 -9.38
N TRP A 143 10.80 -17.17 -10.16
CA TRP A 143 11.94 -17.83 -10.76
C TRP A 143 12.74 -16.88 -11.69
N LEU A 144 12.04 -16.18 -12.61
CA LEU A 144 12.65 -15.16 -13.47
C LEU A 144 13.29 -14.02 -12.65
N GLY A 145 12.69 -13.69 -11.53
CA GLY A 145 13.12 -12.61 -10.65
C GLY A 145 14.14 -13.02 -9.58
N LYS A 146 14.66 -14.27 -9.59
CA LYS A 146 15.54 -14.85 -8.56
C LYS A 146 14.94 -14.73 -7.14
N GLY A 147 13.64 -14.94 -7.01
CA GLY A 147 12.94 -15.00 -5.74
C GLY A 147 12.69 -16.42 -5.26
N ASP A 148 12.07 -16.55 -4.10
CA ASP A 148 11.73 -17.85 -3.52
C ASP A 148 10.58 -18.50 -4.31
N THR A 149 10.80 -19.72 -4.76
CA THR A 149 9.84 -20.52 -5.53
C THR A 149 9.29 -21.70 -4.75
N ASP A 150 9.60 -21.81 -3.46
CA ASP A 150 9.16 -22.90 -2.60
C ASP A 150 7.69 -22.74 -2.24
N VAL A 151 6.84 -23.47 -2.97
CA VAL A 151 5.38 -23.45 -2.81
C VAL A 151 4.91 -24.18 -1.54
N THR A 152 5.78 -24.86 -0.83
CA THR A 152 5.45 -25.57 0.42
C THR A 152 5.42 -24.63 1.62
N LYS A 153 6.08 -23.50 1.52
CA LYS A 153 6.08 -22.48 2.57
C LYS A 153 4.70 -21.84 2.69
N PRO A 154 4.14 -21.75 3.90
CA PRO A 154 2.82 -21.16 4.09
C PRO A 154 2.79 -19.67 3.74
N ILE A 155 3.87 -18.96 4.08
CA ILE A 155 4.03 -17.51 3.83
C ILE A 155 5.50 -17.24 3.55
N ILE A 156 5.78 -16.42 2.53
CA ILE A 156 7.11 -15.87 2.27
C ILE A 156 6.97 -14.35 2.34
N GLU A 157 7.38 -13.77 3.46
CA GLU A 157 7.25 -12.34 3.71
C GLU A 157 8.56 -11.61 3.38
N TYR A 158 8.44 -10.53 2.60
CA TYR A 158 9.56 -9.68 2.19
C TYR A 158 9.46 -8.26 2.75
N THR A 159 8.46 -7.98 3.58
CA THR A 159 8.23 -6.64 4.12
C THR A 159 9.36 -6.23 5.06
N ASP A 160 9.99 -5.11 4.76
CA ASP A 160 10.96 -4.46 5.64
C ASP A 160 10.19 -3.59 6.65
N TRP A 161 10.00 -4.14 7.84
CA TRP A 161 9.25 -3.48 8.90
C TRP A 161 9.93 -2.23 9.44
N ALA A 162 11.26 -2.15 9.40
CA ALA A 162 11.98 -0.94 9.79
C ALA A 162 11.67 0.23 8.86
N LYS A 163 11.55 -0.04 7.55
CA LYS A 163 11.10 0.98 6.58
C LYS A 163 9.64 1.38 6.77
N VAL A 164 8.77 0.47 7.19
CA VAL A 164 7.39 0.79 7.54
C VAL A 164 7.35 1.73 8.75
N ASP A 165 8.14 1.46 9.79
CA ASP A 165 8.22 2.30 10.98
C ASP A 165 8.79 3.70 10.66
N GLN A 166 9.84 3.77 9.83
CA GLN A 166 10.39 5.04 9.36
C GLN A 166 9.37 5.85 8.56
N PHE A 167 8.59 5.19 7.70
CA PHE A 167 7.54 5.84 6.94
C PHE A 167 6.41 6.35 7.84
N ALA A 168 6.01 5.58 8.86
CA ALA A 168 5.01 6.01 9.83
C ALA A 168 5.46 7.27 10.60
N ALA A 169 6.74 7.31 11.03
CA ALA A 169 7.33 8.48 11.68
C ALA A 169 7.36 9.70 10.75
N LEU A 170 7.74 9.50 9.48
CA LEU A 170 7.74 10.55 8.46
C LEU A 170 6.32 11.05 8.18
N PHE A 171 5.35 10.13 8.06
CA PHE A 171 3.94 10.48 7.88
C PHE A 171 3.46 11.35 9.04
N TYR A 172 3.73 10.96 10.28
CA TYR A 172 3.38 11.75 11.46
C TYR A 172 3.97 13.17 11.38
N THR A 173 5.28 13.27 11.17
CA THR A 173 5.99 14.57 11.19
C THR A 173 5.52 15.51 10.08
N GLN A 174 5.21 14.99 8.89
CA GLN A 174 4.85 15.83 7.74
C GLN A 174 3.36 16.10 7.60
N THR A 175 2.52 15.28 8.23
CA THR A 175 1.08 15.38 8.04
C THR A 175 0.29 15.59 9.32
N CYS A 176 0.84 15.23 10.47
CA CYS A 176 0.12 15.21 11.74
C CYS A 176 0.71 16.14 12.83
N SER A 177 1.92 16.59 12.66
CA SER A 177 2.56 17.55 13.56
C SER A 177 2.21 18.99 13.21
#